data_490947ae2da7809d289ffa91bef5ac39
#
_entry.id   490947ae2da7809d289ffa91bef5ac39
#
_cell.length_a   1.000
_cell.length_b   1.000
_cell.length_c   1.000
_cell.angle_alpha   90.00
_cell.angle_beta   90.00
_cell.angle_gamma   90.00
#
_symmetry.space_group_name_H-M   'P 1'
#
loop_
_entity.id
_entity.type
_entity.pdbx_description
1 polymer ?
#
loop_
_entity_poly.entity_id
_entity_poly.type
_entity_poly.pdbx_seq_one_letter_code
_entity_poly.pdbx_strand_id
1 'polypeptide(L)'
;MSRRAERALRECDVVVAEDTRRTRILMRSLGIERPVISLPAFDEERRIPALLARLEAGQRLTLCSDAGTPAVSDPGSRLVAAAHRAGITVTVVPGPSAVTAAVSGSGLGGGGGFVFLGFPPRSPGRLRRSVEAALGLGVPVVLFEAANRLAKPLELIEPLLADRPVVVARELTKVHETFHRGTARELVEELRRQPPRGECTVVIGT
;
A
#
# COMPACT_ATOMS: atom_id res chain seq x y z
N MET A 1 6.76 9.21 11.27
CA MET A 1 6.36 10.24 10.29
C MET A 1 7.50 11.22 10.09
N SER A 2 7.69 11.78 8.87
CA SER A 2 8.74 12.79 8.63
C SER A 2 8.29 14.16 9.15
N ARG A 3 9.27 15.03 9.50
CA ARG A 3 8.98 16.44 9.89
C ARG A 3 8.21 17.21 8.79
N ARG A 4 8.44 16.86 7.51
CA ARG A 4 7.72 17.46 6.39
C ARG A 4 6.25 17.04 6.37
N ALA A 5 5.95 15.77 6.69
CA ALA A 5 4.57 15.28 6.78
C ALA A 5 3.82 15.96 7.94
N GLU A 6 4.46 16.08 9.09
CA GLU A 6 3.89 16.81 10.23
C GLU A 6 3.60 18.27 9.89
N ARG A 7 4.55 18.96 9.24
CA ARG A 7 4.35 20.33 8.77
C ARG A 7 3.18 20.44 7.79
N ALA A 8 3.07 19.53 6.82
CA ALA A 8 1.95 19.53 5.87
C ALA A 8 0.60 19.39 6.57
N LEU A 9 0.50 18.54 7.60
CA LEU A 9 -0.71 18.41 8.42
C LEU A 9 -1.00 19.67 9.25
N ARG A 10 0.03 20.38 9.75
CA ARG A 10 -0.14 21.62 10.53
C ARG A 10 -0.54 22.80 9.67
N GLU A 11 -0.06 22.87 8.44
CA GLU A 11 -0.22 24.04 7.57
C GLU A 11 -1.39 23.92 6.60
N CYS A 12 -2.03 22.76 6.45
CA CYS A 12 -3.18 22.61 5.58
C CYS A 12 -4.45 23.22 6.20
N ASP A 13 -5.41 23.53 5.34
CA ASP A 13 -6.74 23.99 5.78
C ASP A 13 -7.64 22.80 6.09
N VAL A 14 -7.45 21.68 5.38
CA VAL A 14 -8.25 20.46 5.52
C VAL A 14 -7.37 19.22 5.33
N VAL A 15 -7.56 18.21 6.18
CA VAL A 15 -7.02 16.87 5.98
C VAL A 15 -8.06 15.99 5.30
N VAL A 16 -7.67 15.38 4.19
CA VAL A 16 -8.48 14.39 3.47
C VAL A 16 -7.97 13.00 3.88
N ALA A 17 -8.84 12.16 4.41
CA ALA A 17 -8.44 10.90 5.04
C ALA A 17 -9.28 9.71 4.56
N GLU A 18 -8.66 8.54 4.42
CA GLU A 18 -9.33 7.29 4.14
C GLU A 18 -10.26 6.92 5.31
N ASP A 19 -9.71 6.71 6.52
CA ASP A 19 -10.47 6.59 7.77
C ASP A 19 -10.19 7.80 8.67
N THR A 20 -11.21 8.64 8.83
CA THR A 20 -11.12 9.87 9.65
C THR A 20 -10.85 9.59 11.12
N ARG A 21 -11.20 8.40 11.64
CA ARG A 21 -10.98 8.02 13.04
C ARG A 21 -9.49 7.79 13.30
N ARG A 22 -8.82 7.02 12.42
CA ARG A 22 -7.38 6.75 12.50
C ARG A 22 -6.58 8.04 12.34
N THR A 23 -6.92 8.84 11.35
CA THR A 23 -6.26 10.13 11.12
C THR A 23 -6.41 11.08 12.30
N ARG A 24 -7.58 11.15 12.94
CA ARG A 24 -7.77 11.97 14.16
C ARG A 24 -6.94 11.49 15.34
N ILE A 25 -6.72 10.17 15.49
CA ILE A 25 -5.83 9.63 16.53
C ILE A 25 -4.40 10.12 16.29
N LEU A 26 -3.91 10.00 15.04
CA LEU A 26 -2.60 10.50 14.65
C LEU A 26 -2.45 12.01 14.89
N MET A 27 -3.43 12.80 14.47
CA MET A 27 -3.38 14.26 14.63
C MET A 27 -3.36 14.65 16.12
N ARG A 28 -4.17 13.98 16.97
CA ARG A 28 -4.14 14.21 18.41
C ARG A 28 -2.78 13.90 19.03
N SER A 29 -2.12 12.80 18.62
CA SER A 29 -0.79 12.45 19.13
C SER A 29 0.29 13.49 18.77
N LEU A 30 0.03 14.33 17.77
CA LEU A 30 0.90 15.40 17.30
C LEU A 30 0.47 16.80 17.80
N GLY A 31 -0.61 16.90 18.54
CA GLY A 31 -1.19 18.19 18.94
C GLY A 31 -1.64 19.02 17.73
N ILE A 32 -2.24 18.37 16.72
CA ILE A 32 -2.74 19.03 15.49
C ILE A 32 -4.27 19.01 15.50
N GLU A 33 -4.87 20.19 15.31
CA GLU A 33 -6.30 20.36 15.14
C GLU A 33 -6.59 20.95 13.77
N ARG A 34 -7.16 20.15 12.87
CA ARG A 34 -7.61 20.55 11.53
C ARG A 34 -8.91 19.83 11.17
N PRO A 35 -9.77 20.44 10.35
CA PRO A 35 -10.92 19.75 9.78
C PRO A 35 -10.48 18.49 9.03
N VAL A 36 -11.22 17.39 9.20
CA VAL A 36 -10.93 16.11 8.52
C VAL A 36 -12.13 15.72 7.68
N ILE A 37 -11.92 15.49 6.38
CA ILE A 37 -12.91 15.01 5.41
C ILE A 37 -12.56 13.58 5.02
N SER A 38 -13.56 12.70 4.99
CA SER A 38 -13.38 11.32 4.57
C SER A 38 -13.30 11.20 3.06
N LEU A 39 -12.37 10.35 2.56
CA LEU A 39 -12.25 9.95 1.15
C LEU A 39 -12.06 8.43 1.08
N PRO A 40 -13.10 7.61 1.35
CA PRO A 40 -12.97 6.17 1.25
C PRO A 40 -12.94 5.73 -0.23
N ALA A 41 -12.23 4.63 -0.52
CA ALA A 41 -12.01 4.15 -1.89
C ALA A 41 -13.32 3.95 -2.68
N PHE A 42 -14.38 3.46 -2.03
CA PHE A 42 -15.67 3.19 -2.67
C PHE A 42 -16.49 4.46 -3.02
N ASP A 43 -16.12 5.63 -2.49
CA ASP A 43 -16.85 6.89 -2.64
C ASP A 43 -15.97 8.02 -3.19
N GLU A 44 -14.75 7.68 -3.60
CA GLU A 44 -13.74 8.66 -4.05
C GLU A 44 -14.29 9.53 -5.17
N GLU A 45 -14.87 8.93 -6.20
CA GLU A 45 -15.34 9.64 -7.41
C GLU A 45 -16.41 10.68 -7.09
N ARG A 46 -17.36 10.34 -6.22
CA ARG A 46 -18.43 11.24 -5.81
C ARG A 46 -17.94 12.45 -5.02
N ARG A 47 -16.84 12.30 -4.30
CA ARG A 47 -16.28 13.36 -3.42
C ARG A 47 -15.34 14.32 -4.12
N ILE A 48 -14.77 13.92 -5.25
CA ILE A 48 -13.80 14.75 -5.99
C ILE A 48 -14.32 16.15 -6.32
N PRO A 49 -15.54 16.38 -6.84
CA PRO A 49 -16.00 17.73 -7.19
C PRO A 49 -15.96 18.70 -5.99
N ALA A 50 -16.39 18.26 -4.82
CA ALA A 50 -16.38 19.10 -3.62
C ALA A 50 -14.96 19.38 -3.10
N LEU A 51 -14.03 18.44 -3.26
CA LEU A 51 -12.63 18.63 -2.89
C LEU A 51 -11.92 19.57 -3.88
N LEU A 52 -12.21 19.44 -5.18
CA LEU A 52 -11.69 20.35 -6.21
C LEU A 52 -12.16 21.79 -5.97
N ALA A 53 -13.44 21.99 -5.69
CA ALA A 53 -13.96 23.34 -5.41
C ALA A 53 -13.23 24.02 -4.24
N ARG A 54 -12.81 23.25 -3.23
CA ARG A 54 -12.00 23.77 -2.12
C ARG A 54 -10.59 24.15 -2.57
N LEU A 55 -9.95 23.31 -3.39
CA LEU A 55 -8.63 23.59 -3.96
C LEU A 55 -8.65 24.83 -4.87
N GLU A 56 -9.67 24.98 -5.72
CA GLU A 56 -9.90 26.13 -6.59
C GLU A 56 -10.17 27.40 -5.79
N ALA A 57 -10.79 27.28 -4.61
CA ALA A 57 -10.95 28.39 -3.66
C ALA A 57 -9.65 28.73 -2.90
N GLY A 58 -8.52 28.14 -3.26
CA GLY A 58 -7.21 28.39 -2.67
C GLY A 58 -6.92 27.64 -1.36
N GLN A 59 -7.79 26.71 -0.91
CA GLN A 59 -7.53 25.92 0.27
C GLN A 59 -6.42 24.89 0.00
N ARG A 60 -5.57 24.66 1.00
CA ARG A 60 -4.54 23.62 0.99
C ARG A 60 -5.10 22.33 1.60
N LEU A 61 -5.15 21.27 0.83
CA LEU A 61 -5.60 19.95 1.27
C LEU A 61 -4.39 19.02 1.47
N THR A 62 -4.35 18.30 2.58
CA THR A 62 -3.36 17.23 2.81
C THR A 62 -4.08 15.88 2.78
N LEU A 63 -3.74 15.04 1.79
CA LEU A 63 -4.23 13.67 1.70
C LEU A 63 -3.42 12.75 2.60
N CYS A 64 -4.10 11.97 3.44
CA CYS A 64 -3.52 11.02 4.38
C CYS A 64 -4.20 9.65 4.23
N SER A 65 -3.43 8.59 3.97
CA SER A 65 -3.90 7.20 4.04
C SER A 65 -3.75 6.64 5.45
N ASP A 66 -4.39 5.52 5.71
CA ASP A 66 -4.35 4.85 7.02
C ASP A 66 -2.97 4.28 7.35
N ALA A 67 -2.23 3.86 6.32
CA ALA A 67 -0.85 3.38 6.42
C ALA A 67 -0.14 3.59 5.07
N GLY A 68 1.19 3.74 5.09
CA GLY A 68 1.98 3.83 3.87
C GLY A 68 1.85 5.15 3.13
N THR A 69 1.79 5.08 1.81
CA THR A 69 1.76 6.23 0.89
C THR A 69 0.40 6.35 0.23
N PRO A 70 -0.31 7.48 0.36
CA PRO A 70 -1.58 7.69 -0.31
C PRO A 70 -1.53 7.41 -1.82
N ALA A 71 -2.64 6.97 -2.40
CA ALA A 71 -2.80 6.60 -3.81
C ALA A 71 -2.03 5.34 -4.27
N VAL A 72 -1.25 4.68 -3.40
CA VAL A 72 -0.56 3.42 -3.70
C VAL A 72 -1.32 2.27 -3.05
N SER A 73 -2.24 1.65 -3.77
CA SER A 73 -3.25 0.69 -3.28
C SER A 73 -4.26 1.29 -2.28
N ASP A 74 -4.29 2.60 -2.17
CA ASP A 74 -5.14 3.42 -1.32
C ASP A 74 -5.93 4.43 -2.17
N PRO A 75 -7.00 5.07 -1.64
CA PRO A 75 -7.69 6.16 -2.32
C PRO A 75 -6.78 7.37 -2.52
N GLY A 76 -7.09 8.19 -3.52
CA GLY A 76 -6.43 9.47 -3.79
C GLY A 76 -5.89 9.64 -5.21
N SER A 77 -5.65 8.54 -5.95
CA SER A 77 -5.11 8.64 -7.31
C SER A 77 -6.02 9.42 -8.26
N ARG A 78 -7.34 9.26 -8.14
CA ARG A 78 -8.32 10.00 -8.94
C ARG A 78 -8.39 11.47 -8.54
N LEU A 79 -8.29 11.78 -7.24
CA LEU A 79 -8.22 13.15 -6.74
C LEU A 79 -6.98 13.86 -7.27
N VAL A 80 -5.81 13.21 -7.18
CA VAL A 80 -4.55 13.74 -7.72
C VAL A 80 -4.66 13.99 -9.22
N ALA A 81 -5.19 13.03 -9.98
CA ALA A 81 -5.40 13.21 -11.43
C ALA A 81 -6.37 14.36 -11.75
N ALA A 82 -7.41 14.53 -10.94
CA ALA A 82 -8.37 15.65 -11.11
C ALA A 82 -7.71 17.00 -10.78
N ALA A 83 -6.91 17.09 -9.73
CA ALA A 83 -6.16 18.29 -9.37
C ALA A 83 -5.19 18.69 -10.50
N HIS A 84 -4.45 17.73 -11.07
CA HIS A 84 -3.58 18.01 -12.23
C HIS A 84 -4.35 18.54 -13.45
N ARG A 85 -5.51 17.97 -13.77
CA ARG A 85 -6.36 18.46 -14.87
C ARG A 85 -6.87 19.89 -14.63
N ALA A 86 -7.06 20.26 -13.37
CA ALA A 86 -7.46 21.62 -12.98
C ALA A 86 -6.27 22.58 -12.83
N GLY A 87 -5.04 22.19 -13.19
CA GLY A 87 -3.85 23.03 -13.06
C GLY A 87 -3.39 23.26 -11.62
N ILE A 88 -3.88 22.48 -10.67
CA ILE A 88 -3.55 22.60 -9.25
C ILE A 88 -2.24 21.86 -8.95
N THR A 89 -1.32 22.55 -8.26
CA THR A 89 -0.04 21.98 -7.87
C THR A 89 -0.23 20.87 -6.83
N VAL A 90 0.28 19.67 -7.12
CA VAL A 90 0.32 18.54 -6.20
C VAL A 90 1.76 18.34 -5.73
N THR A 91 1.96 18.34 -4.41
CA THR A 91 3.27 18.09 -3.79
C THR A 91 3.27 16.75 -3.08
N VAL A 92 4.25 15.90 -3.41
CA VAL A 92 4.44 14.63 -2.71
C VAL A 92 5.28 14.85 -1.45
N VAL A 93 4.81 14.29 -0.35
CA VAL A 93 5.58 14.20 0.90
C VAL A 93 6.06 12.76 1.06
N PRO A 94 7.36 12.46 0.84
CA PRO A 94 7.89 11.12 1.00
C PRO A 94 7.66 10.60 2.42
N GLY A 95 7.24 9.34 2.50
CA GLY A 95 6.91 8.68 3.75
C GLY A 95 7.16 7.16 3.69
N PRO A 96 6.63 6.41 4.65
CA PRO A 96 6.77 4.96 4.69
C PRO A 96 6.08 4.31 3.49
N SER A 97 6.65 3.19 3.04
CA SER A 97 6.06 2.33 2.02
C SER A 97 6.37 0.88 2.33
N ALA A 98 5.35 0.06 2.54
CA ALA A 98 5.52 -1.38 2.78
C ALA A 98 6.17 -2.09 1.59
N VAL A 99 5.94 -1.60 0.37
CA VAL A 99 6.54 -2.14 -0.86
C VAL A 99 8.06 -2.03 -0.81
N THR A 100 8.58 -0.81 -0.65
CA THR A 100 10.04 -0.57 -0.63
C THR A 100 10.68 -1.16 0.62
N ALA A 101 10.01 -1.13 1.77
CA ALA A 101 10.51 -1.76 2.99
C ALA A 101 10.63 -3.28 2.84
N ALA A 102 9.63 -3.95 2.25
CA ALA A 102 9.67 -5.39 1.99
C ALA A 102 10.77 -5.75 0.98
N VAL A 103 10.89 -5.04 -0.13
CA VAL A 103 11.95 -5.28 -1.13
C VAL A 103 13.33 -5.12 -0.49
N SER A 104 13.55 -4.04 0.25
CA SER A 104 14.81 -3.78 0.95
C SER A 104 15.14 -4.87 1.97
N GLY A 105 14.17 -5.28 2.80
CA GLY A 105 14.35 -6.28 3.85
C GLY A 105 14.37 -7.73 3.34
N SER A 106 13.87 -7.99 2.11
CA SER A 106 13.81 -9.35 1.55
C SER A 106 15.17 -9.88 1.11
N GLY A 107 16.06 -9.00 0.66
CA GLY A 107 17.29 -9.38 -0.04
C GLY A 107 17.06 -9.86 -1.49
N LEU A 108 15.84 -9.77 -2.02
CA LEU A 108 15.47 -10.21 -3.36
C LEU A 108 15.42 -9.07 -4.40
N GLY A 109 15.76 -7.84 -4.00
CA GLY A 109 15.64 -6.65 -4.85
C GLY A 109 16.59 -6.61 -6.07
N GLY A 110 17.66 -7.40 -6.07
CA GLY A 110 18.56 -7.61 -7.21
C GLY A 110 19.25 -6.36 -7.80
N GLY A 111 19.12 -5.19 -7.16
CA GLY A 111 19.70 -3.91 -7.64
C GLY A 111 18.99 -3.31 -8.87
N GLY A 112 17.95 -3.97 -9.38
CA GLY A 112 17.12 -3.52 -10.50
C GLY A 112 15.74 -3.03 -10.09
N GLY A 113 14.81 -3.03 -11.04
CA GLY A 113 13.41 -2.73 -10.79
C GLY A 113 12.66 -3.88 -10.11
N PHE A 114 11.40 -3.64 -9.79
CA PHE A 114 10.44 -4.68 -9.38
C PHE A 114 9.05 -4.34 -9.94
N VAL A 115 8.18 -5.33 -10.04
CA VAL A 115 6.77 -5.12 -10.38
C VAL A 115 5.93 -5.19 -9.13
N PHE A 116 5.12 -4.17 -8.88
CA PHE A 116 4.16 -4.16 -7.80
C PHE A 116 2.73 -4.36 -8.33
N LEU A 117 2.07 -5.41 -7.86
CA LEU A 117 0.72 -5.80 -8.29
C LEU A 117 -0.40 -5.27 -7.37
N GLY A 118 -0.05 -4.63 -6.25
CA GLY A 118 -1.04 -4.25 -5.24
C GLY A 118 -1.69 -5.47 -4.59
N PHE A 119 -2.97 -5.36 -4.26
CA PHE A 119 -3.80 -6.50 -3.84
C PHE A 119 -4.22 -7.31 -5.06
N PRO A 120 -3.81 -8.57 -5.16
CA PRO A 120 -4.08 -9.38 -6.35
C PRO A 120 -5.57 -9.69 -6.52
N PRO A 121 -6.03 -9.97 -7.76
CA PRO A 121 -7.40 -10.37 -8.01
C PRO A 121 -7.80 -11.62 -7.24
N ARG A 122 -9.01 -11.64 -6.67
CA ARG A 122 -9.54 -12.82 -5.95
C ARG A 122 -9.86 -14.01 -6.86
N SER A 123 -10.08 -13.77 -8.16
CA SER A 123 -10.33 -14.83 -9.15
C SER A 123 -9.04 -15.60 -9.43
N PRO A 124 -9.01 -16.94 -9.23
CA PRO A 124 -7.81 -17.76 -9.42
C PRO A 124 -7.14 -17.59 -10.79
N GLY A 125 -7.94 -17.60 -11.87
CA GLY A 125 -7.41 -17.45 -13.22
C GLY A 125 -6.85 -16.04 -13.50
N ARG A 126 -7.41 -14.98 -12.92
CA ARG A 126 -6.86 -13.62 -13.05
C ARG A 126 -5.58 -13.47 -12.22
N LEU A 127 -5.56 -14.01 -11.00
CA LEU A 127 -4.37 -14.02 -10.15
C LEU A 127 -3.18 -14.67 -10.88
N ARG A 128 -3.38 -15.91 -11.39
CA ARG A 128 -2.31 -16.63 -12.11
C ARG A 128 -1.79 -15.83 -13.30
N ARG A 129 -2.68 -15.33 -14.16
CA ARG A 129 -2.27 -14.53 -15.32
C ARG A 129 -1.50 -13.26 -14.95
N SER A 130 -1.94 -12.55 -13.89
CA SER A 130 -1.24 -11.33 -13.43
C SER A 130 0.16 -11.63 -12.93
N VAL A 131 0.31 -12.70 -12.14
CA VAL A 131 1.63 -13.10 -11.61
C VAL A 131 2.52 -13.64 -12.72
N GLU A 132 2.01 -14.49 -13.60
CA GLU A 132 2.76 -15.05 -14.75
C GLU A 132 3.29 -13.93 -15.67
N ALA A 133 2.44 -12.96 -16.01
CA ALA A 133 2.86 -11.81 -16.81
C ALA A 133 3.94 -10.97 -16.10
N ALA A 134 3.82 -10.77 -14.79
CA ALA A 134 4.81 -10.03 -14.01
C ALA A 134 6.15 -10.78 -13.93
N LEU A 135 6.12 -12.11 -13.70
CA LEU A 135 7.31 -12.97 -13.68
C LEU A 135 8.06 -12.97 -15.03
N GLY A 136 7.30 -12.87 -16.14
CA GLY A 136 7.86 -12.78 -17.48
C GLY A 136 8.75 -11.56 -17.74
N LEU A 137 8.69 -10.55 -16.87
CA LEU A 137 9.57 -9.36 -16.96
C LEU A 137 10.97 -9.59 -16.35
N GLY A 138 11.22 -10.73 -15.72
CA GLY A 138 12.55 -11.07 -15.18
C GLY A 138 12.99 -10.20 -14.00
N VAL A 139 12.06 -9.57 -13.29
CA VAL A 139 12.32 -8.76 -12.09
C VAL A 139 11.46 -9.26 -10.92
N PRO A 140 11.83 -8.96 -9.68
CA PRO A 140 11.03 -9.35 -8.51
C PRO A 140 9.59 -8.85 -8.59
N VAL A 141 8.65 -9.68 -8.11
CA VAL A 141 7.22 -9.35 -8.07
C VAL A 141 6.81 -9.12 -6.62
N VAL A 142 6.12 -8.00 -6.38
CA VAL A 142 5.64 -7.61 -5.04
C VAL A 142 4.13 -7.54 -5.06
N LEU A 143 3.49 -8.10 -4.02
CA LEU A 143 2.04 -8.02 -3.84
C LEU A 143 1.65 -7.86 -2.37
N PHE A 144 0.48 -7.28 -2.13
CA PHE A 144 -0.14 -7.19 -0.82
C PHE A 144 -1.17 -8.29 -0.60
N GLU A 145 -1.24 -8.82 0.61
CA GLU A 145 -2.34 -9.69 1.01
C GLU A 145 -2.57 -9.62 2.53
N ALA A 146 -3.80 -9.87 2.96
CA ALA A 146 -4.10 -10.10 4.37
C ALA A 146 -3.49 -11.44 4.81
N ALA A 147 -2.83 -11.45 5.97
CA ALA A 147 -2.09 -12.61 6.45
C ALA A 147 -2.96 -13.89 6.54
N ASN A 148 -4.19 -13.75 7.04
CA ASN A 148 -5.14 -14.87 7.16
C ASN A 148 -5.66 -15.41 5.82
N ARG A 149 -5.39 -14.73 4.70
CA ARG A 149 -5.80 -15.17 3.36
C ARG A 149 -4.64 -15.62 2.49
N LEU A 150 -3.40 -15.35 2.90
CA LEU A 150 -2.20 -15.48 2.07
C LEU A 150 -1.94 -16.91 1.59
N ALA A 151 -2.21 -17.92 2.41
CA ALA A 151 -1.92 -19.33 2.06
C ALA A 151 -2.58 -19.76 0.73
N LYS A 152 -3.85 -19.43 0.52
CA LYS A 152 -4.58 -19.82 -0.70
C LYS A 152 -4.07 -19.16 -1.99
N PRO A 153 -3.88 -17.83 -2.08
CA PRO A 153 -3.24 -17.21 -3.23
C PRO A 153 -1.84 -17.75 -3.52
N LEU A 154 -1.02 -17.95 -2.48
CA LEU A 154 0.33 -18.46 -2.64
C LEU A 154 0.34 -19.90 -3.19
N GLU A 155 -0.54 -20.78 -2.69
CA GLU A 155 -0.74 -22.12 -3.23
C GLU A 155 -1.18 -22.12 -4.71
N LEU A 156 -2.09 -21.20 -5.07
CA LEU A 156 -2.58 -21.08 -6.46
C LEU A 156 -1.48 -20.70 -7.46
N ILE A 157 -0.49 -19.93 -7.03
CA ILE A 157 0.62 -19.49 -7.87
C ILE A 157 1.88 -20.34 -7.72
N GLU A 158 1.95 -21.21 -6.71
CA GLU A 158 3.12 -22.08 -6.45
C GLU A 158 3.63 -22.78 -7.72
N PRO A 159 2.77 -23.37 -8.58
CA PRO A 159 3.26 -24.02 -9.81
C PRO A 159 3.94 -23.09 -10.82
N LEU A 160 3.72 -21.79 -10.72
CA LEU A 160 4.39 -20.77 -11.56
C LEU A 160 5.75 -20.35 -11.00
N LEU A 161 5.95 -20.59 -9.70
CA LEU A 161 7.11 -20.07 -8.98
C LEU A 161 8.28 -21.06 -9.00
N ALA A 162 8.02 -22.35 -9.17
CA ALA A 162 9.02 -23.42 -9.02
C ALA A 162 9.82 -23.25 -7.73
N ASP A 163 11.14 -23.22 -7.80
CA ASP A 163 12.05 -23.02 -6.66
C ASP A 163 12.42 -21.55 -6.40
N ARG A 164 11.69 -20.60 -6.99
CA ARG A 164 11.94 -19.17 -6.76
C ARG A 164 11.84 -18.84 -5.28
N PRO A 165 12.79 -18.03 -4.75
CA PRO A 165 12.73 -17.59 -3.37
C PRO A 165 11.54 -16.63 -3.18
N VAL A 166 10.79 -16.84 -2.11
CA VAL A 166 9.66 -16.01 -1.71
C VAL A 166 9.92 -15.50 -0.29
N VAL A 167 9.64 -14.23 -0.07
CA VAL A 167 9.68 -13.61 1.25
C VAL A 167 8.32 -13.04 1.57
N VAL A 168 7.78 -13.41 2.73
CA VAL A 168 6.57 -12.82 3.31
C VAL A 168 6.99 -11.89 4.44
N ALA A 169 6.94 -10.58 4.18
CA ALA A 169 7.15 -9.55 5.19
C ALA A 169 5.80 -9.21 5.84
N ARG A 170 5.64 -9.61 7.10
CA ARG A 170 4.39 -9.46 7.85
C ARG A 170 4.51 -8.35 8.87
N GLU A 171 3.44 -7.54 9.03
CA GLU A 171 3.30 -6.50 10.04
C GLU A 171 4.51 -5.54 10.10
N LEU A 172 5.03 -5.17 8.93
CA LEU A 172 6.18 -4.28 8.79
C LEU A 172 6.04 -3.03 9.65
N THR A 173 7.10 -2.70 10.38
CA THR A 173 7.22 -1.56 11.32
C THR A 173 6.33 -1.63 12.55
N LYS A 174 5.58 -2.74 12.76
CA LYS A 174 4.73 -2.96 13.94
C LYS A 174 5.40 -3.90 14.94
N VAL A 175 4.82 -4.06 16.14
CA VAL A 175 5.37 -4.88 17.24
C VAL A 175 5.58 -6.36 16.85
N HIS A 176 4.78 -6.86 15.89
CA HIS A 176 4.85 -8.24 15.43
C HIS A 176 5.45 -8.36 14.03
N GLU A 177 6.39 -7.49 13.67
CA GLU A 177 7.13 -7.58 12.42
C GLU A 177 7.88 -8.91 12.30
N THR A 178 7.65 -9.63 11.21
CA THR A 178 8.34 -10.87 10.89
C THR A 178 8.62 -10.99 9.39
N PHE A 179 9.71 -11.68 9.07
CA PHE A 179 10.07 -12.05 7.70
C PHE A 179 10.16 -13.58 7.60
N HIS A 180 9.26 -14.19 6.85
CA HIS A 180 9.28 -15.62 6.53
C HIS A 180 9.90 -15.79 5.15
N ARG A 181 10.86 -16.71 5.02
CA ARG A 181 11.63 -16.94 3.79
C ARG A 181 11.63 -18.41 3.43
N GLY A 182 11.47 -18.69 2.14
CA GLY A 182 11.48 -20.06 1.61
C GLY A 182 10.92 -20.13 0.21
N THR A 183 10.64 -21.31 -0.26
CA THR A 183 9.83 -21.55 -1.46
C THR A 183 8.35 -21.31 -1.16
N ALA A 184 7.54 -21.13 -2.20
CA ALA A 184 6.09 -20.97 -2.01
C ALA A 184 5.48 -22.17 -1.27
N ARG A 185 5.94 -23.39 -1.56
CA ARG A 185 5.49 -24.64 -0.91
C ARG A 185 5.73 -24.61 0.59
N GLU A 186 6.98 -24.33 1.00
CA GLU A 186 7.36 -24.26 2.42
C GLU A 186 6.53 -23.23 3.19
N LEU A 187 6.37 -22.05 2.59
CA LEU A 187 5.59 -20.96 3.19
C LEU A 187 4.10 -21.30 3.29
N VAL A 188 3.51 -21.97 2.29
CA VAL A 188 2.11 -22.43 2.38
C VAL A 188 1.92 -23.42 3.53
N GLU A 189 2.86 -24.37 3.72
CA GLU A 189 2.82 -25.32 4.83
C GLU A 189 2.95 -24.61 6.18
N GLU A 190 3.85 -23.64 6.30
CA GLU A 190 4.02 -22.83 7.51
C GLU A 190 2.75 -22.04 7.84
N LEU A 191 2.22 -21.29 6.85
CA LEU A 191 1.02 -20.47 7.01
C LEU A 191 -0.24 -21.28 7.36
N ARG A 192 -0.32 -22.53 6.93
CA ARG A 192 -1.41 -23.45 7.28
C ARG A 192 -1.29 -23.98 8.71
N ARG A 193 -0.07 -24.26 9.16
CA ARG A 193 0.18 -24.72 10.54
C ARG A 193 -0.07 -23.63 11.57
N GLN A 194 0.31 -22.39 11.24
CA GLN A 194 0.17 -21.22 12.12
C GLN A 194 -0.43 -20.06 11.33
N PRO A 195 -1.76 -19.99 11.15
CA PRO A 195 -2.41 -18.91 10.41
C PRO A 195 -2.09 -17.56 11.04
N PRO A 196 -1.35 -16.69 10.36
CA PRO A 196 -0.97 -15.40 10.92
C PRO A 196 -2.14 -14.41 10.86
N ARG A 197 -2.03 -13.33 11.65
CA ARG A 197 -2.92 -12.17 11.59
C ARG A 197 -2.15 -10.97 11.08
N GLY A 198 -2.89 -9.98 10.56
CA GLY A 198 -2.33 -8.71 10.12
C GLY A 198 -2.18 -8.63 8.60
N GLU A 199 -1.24 -7.83 8.15
CA GLU A 199 -0.99 -7.49 6.75
C GLU A 199 0.35 -8.05 6.30
N CYS A 200 0.41 -8.52 5.06
CA CYS A 200 1.61 -9.07 4.46
C CYS A 200 1.95 -8.34 3.16
N THR A 201 3.25 -8.13 2.96
CA THR A 201 3.85 -7.81 1.68
C THR A 201 4.68 -9.01 1.24
N VAL A 202 4.34 -9.58 0.09
CA VAL A 202 5.04 -10.74 -0.46
C VAL A 202 5.99 -10.26 -1.53
N VAL A 203 7.24 -10.72 -1.49
CA VAL A 203 8.26 -10.48 -2.51
C VAL A 203 8.63 -11.84 -3.10
N ILE A 204 8.47 -11.99 -4.41
CA ILE A 204 8.84 -13.16 -5.18
C ILE A 204 10.09 -12.80 -5.96
N GLY A 205 11.16 -13.56 -5.76
CA GLY A 205 12.43 -13.37 -6.46
C GLY A 205 12.40 -13.86 -7.91
N THR A 206 13.48 -13.55 -8.60
CA THR A 206 13.73 -14.00 -9.98
C THR A 206 14.35 -15.39 -10.04
#